data_1ce755ac3311ad5f9a3ae7b70cd21a2c
#
_entry.id   1ce755ac3311ad5f9a3ae7b70cd21a2c
#
_cell.length_a   1.000
_cell.length_b   1.000
_cell.length_c   1.000
_cell.angle_alpha   90.00
_cell.angle_beta   90.00
_cell.angle_gamma   90.00
#
_symmetry.space_group_name_H-M   'P 1'
#
loop_
_entity.id
_entity.type
_entity.pdbx_description
1 polymer ?
#
loop_
_entity_poly.entity_id
_entity_poly.type
_entity_poly.pdbx_seq_one_letter_code
_entity_poly.pdbx_strand_id
1 'polypeptide(L)'
;MPVKDSLGPHEIHTESNVMVSMRDGVRLASDIYRPAKSGVALDQAFPVLLQRTPYNKTREDLVLEAKFFASHGYVTVLQDCRARYESEGGFTKYTDEGEDGFDTMAWLAGQPWH
;
A
#
# COMPACT_ATOMS: atom_id res chain seq x y z
N MET A 1 -10.72 -15.26 6.56
CA MET A 1 -10.69 -13.92 5.96
C MET A 1 -11.84 -13.07 6.44
N PRO A 2 -11.57 -11.85 6.79
CA PRO A 2 -12.68 -10.95 7.13
C PRO A 2 -13.61 -10.74 5.95
N VAL A 3 -14.88 -10.54 6.25
CA VAL A 3 -15.87 -10.19 5.24
C VAL A 3 -16.19 -8.70 5.36
N LYS A 4 -16.76 -8.12 4.32
CA LYS A 4 -16.98 -6.67 4.29
C LYS A 4 -17.93 -6.16 5.37
N ASP A 5 -18.81 -6.99 5.90
CA ASP A 5 -19.66 -6.60 7.02
C ASP A 5 -18.91 -6.62 8.35
N SER A 6 -17.64 -7.05 8.35
CA SER A 6 -16.76 -6.97 9.51
C SER A 6 -15.92 -5.68 9.53
N LEU A 7 -16.22 -4.73 8.66
CA LEU A 7 -15.49 -3.46 8.63
C LEU A 7 -15.59 -2.73 9.96
N GLY A 8 -14.50 -2.08 10.32
CA GLY A 8 -14.39 -1.32 11.55
C GLY A 8 -15.02 0.07 11.44
N PRO A 9 -14.81 0.90 12.47
CA PRO A 9 -15.52 2.18 12.61
C PRO A 9 -15.03 3.28 11.67
N HIS A 10 -13.85 3.13 11.05
CA HIS A 10 -13.33 4.18 10.20
C HIS A 10 -13.80 4.03 8.77
N GLU A 11 -14.08 5.17 8.15
CA GLU A 11 -14.16 5.24 6.69
C GLU A 11 -12.77 5.08 6.11
N ILE A 12 -12.68 4.92 4.80
CA ILE A 12 -11.41 4.63 4.13
C ILE A 12 -11.19 5.68 3.04
N HIS A 13 -10.01 6.29 3.07
CA HIS A 13 -9.52 7.16 2.02
C HIS A 13 -8.47 6.41 1.23
N THR A 14 -8.64 6.31 -0.09
CA THR A 14 -7.72 5.56 -0.96
C THR A 14 -6.98 6.53 -1.88
N GLU A 15 -5.66 6.39 -1.90
CA GLU A 15 -4.81 7.06 -2.88
C GLU A 15 -4.24 6.00 -3.81
N SER A 16 -4.59 6.08 -5.10
CA SER A 16 -4.20 5.06 -6.08
C SER A 16 -2.93 5.48 -6.82
N ASN A 17 -2.07 4.49 -7.09
CA ASN A 17 -0.87 4.67 -7.90
C ASN A 17 0.04 5.80 -7.40
N VAL A 18 0.27 5.81 -6.10
CA VAL A 18 1.31 6.67 -5.51
C VAL A 18 2.65 6.05 -5.89
N MET A 19 3.45 6.79 -6.66
CA MET A 19 4.70 6.28 -7.18
C MET A 19 5.81 6.49 -6.16
N VAL A 20 6.40 5.40 -5.70
CA VAL A 20 7.46 5.40 -4.70
C VAL A 20 8.78 5.10 -5.39
N SER A 21 9.74 6.03 -5.30
CA SER A 21 11.03 5.87 -5.96
C SER A 21 11.97 4.97 -5.18
N MET A 22 12.54 4.00 -5.88
CA MET A 22 13.57 3.12 -5.33
C MET A 22 14.94 3.79 -5.47
N ARG A 23 15.98 3.19 -4.86
CA ARG A 23 17.34 3.75 -4.85
C ARG A 23 17.92 3.96 -6.26
N ASP A 24 17.47 3.19 -7.23
CA ASP A 24 17.90 3.30 -8.62
C ASP A 24 17.02 4.21 -9.46
N GLY A 25 16.05 4.87 -8.86
CA GLY A 25 15.16 5.79 -9.55
C GLY A 25 13.93 5.14 -10.18
N VAL A 26 13.84 3.81 -10.18
CA VAL A 26 12.63 3.12 -10.65
C VAL A 26 11.50 3.39 -9.66
N ARG A 27 10.31 3.68 -10.19
CA ARG A 27 9.15 4.00 -9.36
C ARG A 27 8.18 2.84 -9.30
N LEU A 28 7.72 2.52 -8.11
CA LEU A 28 6.77 1.43 -7.89
C LEU A 28 5.41 2.00 -7.49
N ALA A 29 4.36 1.50 -8.14
CA ALA A 29 3.00 1.98 -7.90
C ALA A 29 2.44 1.37 -6.62
N SER A 30 1.94 2.23 -5.75
CA SER A 30 1.38 1.83 -4.45
C SER A 30 -0.01 2.41 -4.29
N ASP A 31 -0.96 1.59 -3.84
CA ASP A 31 -2.28 2.06 -3.42
C ASP A 31 -2.28 2.15 -1.90
N ILE A 32 -2.66 3.29 -1.38
CA ILE A 32 -2.61 3.58 0.05
C ILE A 32 -4.03 3.74 0.57
N TYR A 33 -4.39 2.90 1.55
CA TYR A 33 -5.70 2.91 2.19
C TYR A 33 -5.52 3.44 3.61
N ARG A 34 -6.16 4.57 3.90
CA ARG A 34 -6.00 5.27 5.18
C ARG A 34 -7.33 5.39 5.90
N PRO A 35 -7.33 5.29 7.24
CA PRO A 35 -8.54 5.62 7.99
C PRO A 35 -8.97 7.06 7.72
N ALA A 36 -10.28 7.25 7.59
CA ALA A 36 -10.85 8.54 7.21
C ALA A 36 -12.10 8.84 8.01
N LYS A 37 -12.52 10.11 7.94
CA LYS A 37 -13.79 10.55 8.50
C LYS A 37 -14.35 11.65 7.59
N SER A 38 -15.62 11.50 7.23
CA SER A 38 -16.31 12.46 6.36
C SER A 38 -15.57 12.69 5.05
N GLY A 39 -15.03 11.60 4.46
CA GLY A 39 -14.33 11.64 3.18
C GLY A 39 -12.90 12.14 3.24
N VAL A 40 -12.39 12.48 4.42
CA VAL A 40 -11.04 13.04 4.58
C VAL A 40 -10.19 12.10 5.41
N ALA A 41 -8.96 11.81 4.93
CA ALA A 41 -8.04 10.98 5.68
C ALA A 41 -7.74 11.60 7.06
N LEU A 42 -7.70 10.76 8.09
CA LEU A 42 -7.42 11.24 9.43
C LEU A 42 -5.96 11.72 9.53
N ASP A 43 -5.79 12.86 10.18
CA ASP A 43 -4.47 13.49 10.33
C ASP A 43 -3.80 13.03 11.63
N GLN A 44 -3.50 11.73 11.66
CA GLN A 44 -2.77 11.14 12.79
C GLN A 44 -2.01 9.91 12.30
N ALA A 45 -1.05 9.46 13.09
CA ALA A 45 -0.24 8.29 12.76
C ALA A 45 -0.98 7.01 13.12
N PHE A 46 -0.82 6.01 12.27
CA PHE A 46 -1.36 4.67 12.47
C PHE A 46 -0.27 3.64 12.16
N PRO A 47 -0.38 2.43 12.71
CA PRO A 47 0.49 1.34 12.24
C PRO A 47 0.29 1.11 10.75
N VAL A 48 1.38 0.82 10.05
CA VAL A 48 1.37 0.62 8.59
C VAL A 48 1.58 -0.85 8.28
N LEU A 49 0.73 -1.39 7.42
CA LEU A 49 0.87 -2.74 6.88
C LEU A 49 1.18 -2.63 5.39
N LEU A 50 2.27 -3.24 4.97
CA LEU A 50 2.69 -3.25 3.58
C LEU A 50 2.56 -4.65 3.00
N GLN A 51 1.91 -4.76 1.85
CA GLN A 51 1.93 -5.98 1.06
C GLN A 51 2.38 -5.65 -0.35
N ARG A 52 3.42 -6.33 -0.81
CA ARG A 52 3.95 -6.21 -2.17
C ARG A 52 3.54 -7.46 -2.94
N THR A 53 3.12 -7.27 -4.19
CA THR A 53 2.59 -8.39 -4.98
C THR A 53 3.02 -8.31 -6.43
N PRO A 54 3.42 -9.45 -7.04
CA PRO A 54 3.63 -9.53 -8.48
C PRO A 54 2.32 -9.82 -9.24
N TYR A 55 1.19 -9.95 -8.54
CA TYR A 55 -0.05 -10.45 -9.11
C TYR A 55 -1.17 -9.41 -9.15
N ASN A 56 -0.81 -8.13 -9.29
CA ASN A 56 -1.78 -7.03 -9.42
C ASN A 56 -2.38 -6.60 -8.06
N LYS A 57 -1.98 -5.43 -7.61
CA LYS A 57 -2.45 -4.87 -6.33
C LYS A 57 -3.94 -4.56 -6.32
N THR A 58 -4.61 -4.56 -7.48
CA THR A 58 -6.05 -4.29 -7.56
C THR A 58 -6.91 -5.55 -7.49
N ARG A 59 -6.31 -6.71 -7.25
CA ARG A 59 -7.09 -7.93 -7.04
C ARG A 59 -8.08 -7.75 -5.91
N GLU A 60 -9.30 -8.25 -6.11
CA GLU A 60 -10.39 -8.04 -5.18
C GLU A 60 -10.08 -8.52 -3.76
N ASP A 61 -9.46 -9.69 -3.64
CA ASP A 61 -9.13 -10.25 -2.33
C ASP A 61 -8.12 -9.37 -1.57
N LEU A 62 -7.14 -8.82 -2.26
CA LEU A 62 -6.16 -7.93 -1.65
C LEU A 62 -6.80 -6.60 -1.24
N VAL A 63 -7.65 -6.05 -2.10
CA VAL A 63 -8.33 -4.79 -1.83
C VAL A 63 -9.27 -4.92 -0.63
N LEU A 64 -10.02 -6.01 -0.54
CA LEU A 64 -10.93 -6.25 0.57
C LEU A 64 -10.18 -6.35 1.90
N GLU A 65 -9.06 -7.06 1.91
CA GLU A 65 -8.23 -7.18 3.10
C GLU A 65 -7.63 -5.83 3.52
N ALA A 66 -7.13 -5.05 2.54
CA ALA A 66 -6.59 -3.74 2.82
C ALA A 66 -7.64 -2.81 3.43
N LYS A 67 -8.85 -2.82 2.90
CA LYS A 67 -9.95 -2.02 3.42
C LYS A 67 -10.36 -2.46 4.82
N PHE A 68 -10.36 -3.75 5.08
CA PHE A 68 -10.65 -4.25 6.42
C PHE A 68 -9.71 -3.65 7.45
N PHE A 69 -8.39 -3.75 7.21
CA PHE A 69 -7.41 -3.22 8.15
C PHE A 69 -7.47 -1.71 8.26
N ALA A 70 -7.67 -1.00 7.15
CA ALA A 70 -7.77 0.45 7.18
C ALA A 70 -8.98 0.91 8.01
N SER A 71 -10.10 0.20 7.92
CA SER A 71 -11.29 0.52 8.71
C SER A 71 -11.08 0.28 10.20
N HIS A 72 -10.08 -0.49 10.57
CA HIS A 72 -9.75 -0.80 11.97
C HIS A 72 -8.55 -0.01 12.50
N GLY A 73 -8.12 1.03 11.81
CA GLY A 73 -7.08 1.92 12.33
C GLY A 73 -5.67 1.59 11.88
N TYR A 74 -5.51 0.98 10.70
CA TYR A 74 -4.22 0.76 10.07
C TYR A 74 -4.14 1.55 8.77
N VAL A 75 -2.93 1.97 8.41
CA VAL A 75 -2.68 2.39 7.02
C VAL A 75 -2.21 1.15 6.29
N THR A 76 -2.91 0.76 5.24
CA THR A 76 -2.52 -0.40 4.44
C THR A 76 -2.03 0.05 3.07
N VAL A 77 -0.90 -0.53 2.66
CA VAL A 77 -0.25 -0.18 1.40
C VAL A 77 -0.13 -1.45 0.58
N LEU A 78 -0.70 -1.43 -0.61
CA LEU A 78 -0.56 -2.49 -1.60
C LEU A 78 0.33 -1.97 -2.72
N GLN A 79 1.44 -2.65 -2.99
CA GLN A 79 2.40 -2.22 -4.00
C GLN A 79 2.59 -3.29 -5.05
N ASP A 80 2.53 -2.89 -6.33
CA ASP A 80 2.95 -3.76 -7.43
C ASP A 80 4.47 -3.87 -7.42
N CYS A 81 4.97 -5.10 -7.53
CA CYS A 81 6.39 -5.35 -7.62
C CYS A 81 6.97 -4.73 -8.90
N ARG A 82 8.28 -4.53 -8.88
CA ARG A 82 9.04 -3.98 -10.03
C ARG A 82 8.67 -4.70 -11.32
N ALA A 83 8.49 -3.93 -12.40
CA ALA A 83 8.14 -4.43 -13.73
C ALA A 83 6.78 -5.14 -13.80
N ARG A 84 5.93 -4.94 -12.81
CA ARG A 84 4.61 -5.55 -12.79
C ARG A 84 3.53 -4.47 -12.81
N TYR A 85 2.52 -4.69 -13.63
CA TYR A 85 1.32 -3.86 -13.73
C TYR A 85 1.63 -2.37 -13.80
N GLU A 86 1.33 -1.60 -12.77
CA GLU A 86 1.53 -0.15 -12.79
C GLU A 86 2.92 0.29 -12.35
N SER A 87 3.74 -0.62 -11.83
CA SER A 87 5.12 -0.29 -11.44
C SER A 87 6.05 -0.28 -12.63
N GLU A 88 7.08 0.55 -12.55
CA GLU A 88 8.11 0.68 -13.59
C GLU A 88 9.20 -0.37 -13.43
N GLY A 89 10.13 -0.36 -14.36
CA GLY A 89 11.34 -1.18 -14.32
C GLY A 89 11.27 -2.42 -15.20
N GLY A 90 12.41 -3.06 -15.38
CA GLY A 90 12.52 -4.30 -16.10
C GLY A 90 12.42 -5.50 -15.18
N PHE A 91 12.07 -6.66 -15.73
CA PHE A 91 11.98 -7.89 -14.95
C PHE A 91 13.38 -8.34 -14.54
N THR A 92 13.58 -8.61 -13.26
CA THR A 92 14.90 -8.90 -12.68
C THR A 92 14.95 -10.22 -11.92
N LYS A 93 14.01 -11.14 -12.13
CA LYS A 93 13.98 -12.45 -11.49
C LYS A 93 14.04 -12.37 -9.95
N TYR A 94 13.37 -11.38 -9.38
CA TYR A 94 13.30 -11.20 -7.94
C TYR A 94 14.61 -10.78 -7.26
N THR A 95 15.66 -10.46 -8.01
CA THR A 95 16.94 -10.08 -7.39
C THR A 95 16.87 -8.77 -6.63
N ASP A 96 15.89 -7.91 -6.96
CA ASP A 96 15.75 -6.60 -6.32
C ASP A 96 14.67 -6.56 -5.25
N GLU A 97 14.01 -7.67 -4.96
CA GLU A 97 12.86 -7.67 -4.07
C GLU A 97 13.21 -7.23 -2.64
N GLY A 98 14.31 -7.69 -2.09
CA GLY A 98 14.72 -7.29 -0.75
C GLY A 98 15.06 -5.81 -0.68
N GLU A 99 15.74 -5.29 -1.67
CA GLU A 99 16.10 -3.87 -1.71
C GLU A 99 14.87 -2.99 -1.95
N ASP A 100 13.97 -3.40 -2.84
CA ASP A 100 12.76 -2.66 -3.11
C ASP A 100 11.84 -2.64 -1.89
N GLY A 101 11.73 -3.74 -1.17
CA GLY A 101 10.99 -3.80 0.08
C GLY A 101 11.57 -2.87 1.13
N PHE A 102 12.88 -2.87 1.29
CA PHE A 102 13.58 -2.00 2.23
C PHE A 102 13.35 -0.53 1.86
N ASP A 103 13.52 -0.17 0.59
CA ASP A 103 13.37 1.21 0.14
C ASP A 103 11.93 1.70 0.33
N THR A 104 10.96 0.81 0.10
CA THR A 104 9.55 1.15 0.34
C THR A 104 9.28 1.38 1.83
N MET A 105 9.83 0.53 2.70
CA MET A 105 9.68 0.71 4.14
C MET A 105 10.30 2.03 4.61
N ALA A 106 11.45 2.40 4.07
CA ALA A 106 12.09 3.66 4.40
C ALA A 106 11.23 4.85 3.96
N TRP A 107 10.64 4.78 2.79
CA TRP A 107 9.73 5.81 2.31
C TRP A 107 8.50 5.93 3.21
N LEU A 108 7.91 4.80 3.59
CA LEU A 108 6.74 4.78 4.47
C LEU A 108 7.05 5.40 5.83
N ALA A 109 8.24 5.13 6.36
CA ALA A 109 8.64 5.67 7.66
C ALA A 109 8.71 7.21 7.68
N GLY A 110 8.90 7.83 6.51
CA GLY A 110 8.93 9.28 6.39
C GLY A 110 7.57 9.93 6.22
N GLN A 111 6.50 9.16 6.16
CA GLN A 111 5.18 9.71 5.93
C GLN A 111 4.53 10.18 7.24
N PRO A 112 3.74 11.29 7.20
CA PRO A 112 3.17 11.85 8.43
C PRO A 112 2.15 10.93 9.12
N TRP A 113 1.58 9.98 8.38
CA TRP A 113 0.59 9.04 8.92
C TRP A 113 1.21 7.72 9.40
N HIS A 114 2.53 7.61 9.33
CA HIS A 114 3.24 6.41 9.80
C HIS A 114 3.37 6.42 11.31
#